data_ee7733cee5924f04eb3b0117a69a0fe2
#
_entry.id   ee7733cee5924f04eb3b0117a69a0fe2
#
_cell.length_a   1.000
_cell.length_b   1.000
_cell.length_c   1.000
_cell.angle_alpha   90.00
_cell.angle_beta   90.00
_cell.angle_gamma   90.00
#
_symmetry.space_group_name_H-M   'P 1'
#
loop_
_entity.id
_entity.type
_entity.pdbx_description
1 polymer ?
#
loop_
_entity_poly.entity_id
_entity_poly.type
_entity_poly.pdbx_seq_one_letter_code
_entity_poly.pdbx_strand_id
1 'polypeptide(L)'
;MQIDNDDELIKNYSGFVMRGKNMSPAVNEGDHLVVDLEQRAIRSGEIYIIAYKQSNVVCRLLLDGDVVRLVFDGTKTFFEEPLSAIKIIGRVIEVKAFEG
;
A
#
# COMPACT_ATOMS: atom_id res chain seq x y z
N MET A 1 6.55 9.38 30.61
CA MET A 1 7.24 8.72 29.73
C MET A 1 6.57 8.63 28.38
N GLN A 2 7.22 9.13 27.43
CA GLN A 2 6.62 9.17 26.14
C GLN A 2 6.69 7.88 25.42
N ILE A 3 7.29 6.89 25.99
CA ILE A 3 7.35 5.59 25.37
C ILE A 3 5.98 5.02 25.12
N ASP A 4 5.05 5.31 26.03
CA ASP A 4 3.70 4.80 25.85
C ASP A 4 3.05 5.32 24.58
N ASN A 5 3.28 6.60 24.28
CA ASN A 5 2.74 7.17 23.07
C ASN A 5 3.39 6.56 21.84
N ASP A 6 4.68 6.29 21.91
CA ASP A 6 5.37 5.67 20.80
C ASP A 6 4.84 4.27 20.55
N ASP A 7 4.54 3.54 21.61
CA ASP A 7 4.00 2.20 21.45
C ASP A 7 2.63 2.24 20.78
N GLU A 8 1.82 3.22 21.14
CA GLU A 8 0.51 3.33 20.52
C GLU A 8 0.61 3.67 19.05
N LEU A 9 1.57 4.52 18.68
CA LEU A 9 1.77 4.83 17.28
C LEU A 9 2.23 3.61 16.51
N ILE A 10 3.09 2.80 17.11
CA ILE A 10 3.60 1.61 16.46
C ILE A 10 2.50 0.60 16.23
N LYS A 11 1.49 0.53 17.10
CA LYS A 11 0.40 -0.41 16.91
C LYS A 11 -0.38 -0.19 15.64
N ASN A 12 -0.41 1.04 15.15
CA ASN A 12 -1.20 1.40 13.99
C ASN A 12 -0.40 1.24 12.70
N TYR A 13 0.87 0.89 12.80
CA TYR A 13 1.74 0.78 11.65
C TYR A 13 2.29 -0.63 11.54
N SER A 14 2.62 -1.02 10.34
CA SER A 14 3.24 -2.30 10.10
C SER A 14 4.30 -2.15 9.03
N GLY A 15 5.31 -3.00 9.09
CA GLY A 15 6.38 -3.02 8.11
C GLY A 15 6.20 -4.18 7.15
N PHE A 16 6.45 -3.91 5.88
CA PHE A 16 6.39 -4.92 4.83
C PHE A 16 7.61 -4.76 3.96
N VAL A 17 8.02 -5.84 3.32
CA VAL A 17 9.12 -5.80 2.35
C VAL A 17 8.51 -6.01 0.98
N MET A 18 8.83 -5.11 0.06
CA MET A 18 8.28 -5.18 -1.29
C MET A 18 8.86 -6.37 -2.04
N ARG A 19 7.98 -7.13 -2.67
CA ARG A 19 8.36 -8.23 -3.52
C ARG A 19 7.93 -7.92 -4.94
N GLY A 20 8.82 -8.17 -5.88
CA GLY A 20 8.55 -7.92 -7.28
C GLY A 20 8.80 -6.48 -7.68
N LYS A 21 8.62 -6.19 -8.96
CA LYS A 21 9.00 -4.92 -9.55
C LYS A 21 7.82 -4.15 -10.09
N ASN A 22 6.62 -4.53 -9.70
CA ASN A 22 5.38 -3.96 -10.27
C ASN A 22 5.23 -2.48 -9.99
N MET A 23 5.92 -1.97 -8.98
CA MET A 23 5.78 -0.57 -8.57
C MET A 23 7.05 0.24 -8.75
N SER A 24 8.05 -0.30 -9.44
CA SER A 24 9.28 0.46 -9.72
C SER A 24 8.97 1.63 -10.63
N PRO A 25 9.61 2.77 -10.44
CA PRO A 25 10.63 3.05 -9.42
C PRO A 25 10.04 3.62 -8.13
N ALA A 26 8.74 3.79 -8.02
CA ALA A 26 8.15 4.34 -6.81
C ALA A 26 8.44 3.44 -5.60
N VAL A 27 8.31 2.13 -5.79
CA VAL A 27 8.68 1.14 -4.78
C VAL A 27 9.44 0.04 -5.51
N ASN A 28 10.65 -0.24 -5.05
CA ASN A 28 11.49 -1.23 -5.69
C ASN A 28 11.53 -2.50 -4.87
N GLU A 29 11.84 -3.61 -5.54
CA GLU A 29 11.94 -4.88 -4.86
C GLU A 29 12.95 -4.79 -3.72
N GLY A 30 12.58 -5.28 -2.55
CA GLY A 30 13.43 -5.23 -1.37
C GLY A 30 13.22 -4.00 -0.51
N ASP A 31 12.55 -2.98 -1.02
CA ASP A 31 12.28 -1.78 -0.22
C ASP A 31 11.41 -2.14 0.98
N HIS A 32 11.64 -1.42 2.06
CA HIS A 32 10.85 -1.57 3.28
C HIS A 32 9.73 -0.54 3.28
N LEU A 33 8.53 -1.01 3.47
CA LEU A 33 7.33 -0.17 3.46
C LEU A 33 6.83 0.00 4.87
N VAL A 34 6.52 1.24 5.24
CA VAL A 34 5.80 1.51 6.49
C VAL A 34 4.35 1.76 6.09
N VAL A 35 3.46 0.98 6.66
CA VAL A 35 2.05 0.96 6.29
C VAL A 35 1.21 1.38 7.49
N ASP A 36 0.37 2.38 7.28
CA ASP A 36 -0.57 2.83 8.29
C ASP A 36 -1.83 2.00 8.16
N LEU A 37 -2.04 1.12 9.13
CA LEU A 37 -3.13 0.16 9.06
C LEU A 37 -4.50 0.80 9.31
N GLU A 38 -4.53 2.04 9.78
CA GLU A 38 -5.79 2.73 10.02
C GLU A 38 -6.23 3.59 8.85
N GLN A 39 -5.37 3.77 7.85
CA GLN A 39 -5.71 4.56 6.67
C GLN A 39 -6.31 3.64 5.62
N ARG A 40 -7.60 3.40 5.75
CA ARG A 40 -8.30 2.50 4.84
C ARG A 40 -9.23 3.21 3.87
N ALA A 41 -9.42 4.51 4.07
CA ALA A 41 -10.14 5.32 3.10
C ALA A 41 -9.20 5.62 1.93
N ILE A 42 -9.70 5.52 0.72
CA ILE A 42 -8.86 5.69 -0.45
C ILE A 42 -8.67 7.17 -0.74
N ARG A 43 -7.40 7.59 -0.78
CA ARG A 43 -7.01 8.86 -1.37
C ARG A 43 -6.44 8.55 -2.73
N SER A 44 -7.09 9.04 -3.77
CA SER A 44 -6.67 8.73 -5.13
C SER A 44 -5.24 9.18 -5.37
N GLY A 45 -4.44 8.28 -5.91
CA GLY A 45 -3.04 8.54 -6.22
C GLY A 45 -2.07 8.04 -5.17
N GLU A 46 -2.53 7.62 -4.00
CA GLU A 46 -1.66 7.09 -2.97
C GLU A 46 -1.46 5.60 -3.15
N ILE A 47 -0.43 5.07 -2.50
CA ILE A 47 -0.07 3.65 -2.61
C ILE A 47 -0.62 2.91 -1.40
N TYR A 48 -1.19 1.74 -1.65
CA TYR A 48 -1.82 0.92 -0.63
C TYR A 48 -1.36 -0.52 -0.74
N ILE A 49 -1.47 -1.24 0.37
CA ILE A 49 -1.46 -2.69 0.35
C ILE A 49 -2.91 -3.13 0.45
N ILE A 50 -3.30 -3.99 -0.46
CA ILE A 50 -4.68 -4.49 -0.52
C ILE A 50 -4.68 -6.00 -0.61
N ALA A 51 -5.76 -6.60 -0.15
CA ALA A 51 -6.04 -8.00 -0.42
C ALA A 51 -6.86 -8.06 -1.69
N TYR A 52 -6.38 -8.80 -2.68
CA TYR A 52 -6.98 -8.85 -4.01
C TYR A 52 -6.73 -10.25 -4.58
N LYS A 53 -7.80 -10.95 -4.92
CA LYS A 53 -7.72 -12.29 -5.49
C LYS A 53 -6.81 -13.20 -4.67
N GLN A 54 -7.03 -13.19 -3.35
CA GLN A 54 -6.34 -14.06 -2.40
C GLN A 54 -4.85 -13.77 -2.25
N SER A 55 -4.41 -12.60 -2.64
CA SER A 55 -3.02 -12.18 -2.49
C SER A 55 -2.98 -10.79 -1.90
N ASN A 56 -1.87 -10.47 -1.25
CA ASN A 56 -1.61 -9.11 -0.82
C ASN A 56 -0.82 -8.42 -1.92
N VAL A 57 -1.31 -7.27 -2.34
CA VAL A 57 -0.76 -6.58 -3.50
C VAL A 57 -0.47 -5.14 -3.12
N VAL A 58 0.66 -4.61 -3.56
CA VAL A 58 1.02 -3.20 -3.40
C VAL A 58 0.72 -2.51 -4.72
N CYS A 59 -0.12 -1.48 -4.67
CA CYS A 59 -0.48 -0.76 -5.89
C CYS A 59 -0.97 0.63 -5.53
N ARG A 60 -1.03 1.48 -6.56
CA ARG A 60 -1.62 2.80 -6.43
C ARG A 60 -3.11 2.70 -6.72
N LEU A 61 -3.92 3.38 -5.93
CA LEU A 61 -5.37 3.30 -6.10
C LEU A 61 -5.92 4.63 -6.58
N LEU A 62 -6.83 4.56 -7.52
CA LEU A 62 -7.62 5.70 -7.99
C LEU A 62 -9.08 5.32 -7.83
N LEU A 63 -9.82 6.16 -7.12
CA LEU A 63 -11.22 5.88 -6.83
C LEU A 63 -12.12 6.74 -7.70
N ASP A 64 -13.11 6.12 -8.32
CA ASP A 64 -14.09 6.83 -9.12
C ASP A 64 -15.47 6.23 -8.78
N GLY A 65 -16.18 6.90 -7.87
CA GLY A 65 -17.43 6.37 -7.36
C GLY A 65 -17.20 5.08 -6.61
N ASP A 66 -17.82 4.00 -7.07
CA ASP A 66 -17.64 2.69 -6.45
C ASP A 66 -16.77 1.77 -7.29
N VAL A 67 -16.04 2.33 -8.26
CA VAL A 67 -15.05 1.61 -9.07
C VAL A 67 -13.68 2.09 -8.64
N VAL A 68 -12.76 1.16 -8.46
CA VAL A 68 -11.38 1.47 -8.08
C VAL A 68 -10.45 0.98 -9.18
N ARG A 69 -9.46 1.80 -9.50
CA ARG A 69 -8.44 1.42 -10.46
C ARG A 69 -7.16 1.08 -9.70
N LEU A 70 -6.67 -0.12 -9.92
CA LEU A 70 -5.43 -0.61 -9.34
C LEU A 70 -4.33 -0.35 -10.37
N VAL A 71 -3.42 0.56 -10.05
CA VAL A 71 -2.38 0.99 -10.99
C VAL A 71 -1.04 0.44 -10.55
N PHE A 72 -0.36 -0.22 -11.45
CA PHE A 72 0.97 -0.79 -11.22
C PHE A 72 1.98 0.04 -12.00
N ASP A 73 2.66 0.93 -11.27
CA ASP A 73 3.55 1.93 -11.87
C ASP A 73 4.64 1.30 -12.73
N GLY A 74 5.19 0.18 -12.26
CA GLY A 74 6.34 -0.43 -12.91
C GLY A 74 6.02 -1.06 -14.26
N THR A 75 4.81 -1.59 -14.40
CA THR A 75 4.39 -2.22 -15.64
C THR A 75 3.52 -1.30 -16.45
N LYS A 76 3.12 -0.16 -15.89
CA LYS A 76 2.25 0.81 -16.54
C LYS A 76 0.93 0.18 -16.94
N THR A 77 0.46 -0.75 -16.12
CA THR A 77 -0.81 -1.42 -16.34
C THR A 77 -1.76 -1.05 -15.21
N PHE A 78 -3.05 -1.27 -15.46
CA PHE A 78 -4.04 -1.07 -14.42
C PHE A 78 -5.21 -2.02 -14.64
N PHE A 79 -5.93 -2.26 -13.55
CA PHE A 79 -7.17 -3.03 -13.58
C PHE A 79 -8.26 -2.20 -12.93
N GLU A 80 -9.47 -2.27 -13.46
CA GLU A 80 -10.63 -1.61 -12.85
C GLU A 80 -11.50 -2.67 -12.22
N GLU A 81 -11.85 -2.43 -10.96
CA GLU A 81 -12.62 -3.39 -10.18
C GLU A 81 -13.68 -2.65 -9.37
N PRO A 82 -14.79 -3.33 -9.07
CA PRO A 82 -15.70 -2.75 -8.09
C PRO A 82 -15.00 -2.66 -6.75
N LEU A 83 -15.31 -1.62 -5.99
CA LEU A 83 -14.67 -1.42 -4.71
C LEU A 83 -14.80 -2.64 -3.80
N SER A 84 -15.89 -3.37 -3.94
CA SER A 84 -16.13 -4.56 -3.13
C SER A 84 -15.18 -5.72 -3.44
N ALA A 85 -14.42 -5.64 -4.53
CA ALA A 85 -13.51 -6.70 -4.93
C ALA A 85 -12.18 -6.64 -4.21
N ILE A 86 -11.91 -5.56 -3.47
CA ILE A 86 -10.65 -5.40 -2.77
C ILE A 86 -10.91 -5.13 -1.30
N LYS A 87 -9.91 -5.43 -0.49
CA LYS A 87 -9.92 -5.07 0.92
C LYS A 87 -8.66 -4.30 1.20
N ILE A 88 -8.79 -3.10 1.73
CA ILE A 88 -7.65 -2.24 2.02
C ILE A 88 -7.02 -2.71 3.32
N ILE A 89 -5.73 -3.06 3.27
CA ILE A 89 -4.98 -3.41 4.46
C ILE A 89 -4.45 -2.15 5.10
N GLY A 90 -3.89 -1.23 4.30
CA GLY A 90 -3.42 0.03 4.81
C GLY A 90 -2.75 0.84 3.72
N ARG A 91 -2.44 2.09 4.07
CA ARG A 91 -1.77 3.01 3.14
C ARG A 91 -0.28 3.02 3.40
N VAL A 92 0.50 2.95 2.34
CA VAL A 92 1.96 3.06 2.43
C VAL A 92 2.29 4.53 2.67
N ILE A 93 2.89 4.82 3.83
CA ILE A 93 3.21 6.19 4.21
C ILE A 93 4.69 6.50 4.11
N GLU A 94 5.52 5.48 3.98
CA GLU A 94 6.95 5.68 3.85
C GLU A 94 7.56 4.49 3.12
N VAL A 95 8.52 4.77 2.26
CA VAL A 95 9.27 3.75 1.56
C VAL A 95 10.74 3.96 1.89
N LYS A 96 11.38 2.94 2.46
CA LYS A 96 12.79 2.99 2.81
C LYS A 96 13.54 2.11 1.82
N ALA A 97 14.42 2.71 1.06
CA ALA A 97 15.16 1.99 0.04
C ALA A 97 16.01 0.90 0.66
N PHE A 98 16.03 -0.23 0.00
CA PHE A 98 16.90 -1.32 0.41
C PHE A 98 18.33 -0.99 0.03
N GLU A 99 19.22 -1.08 1.01
CA GLU A 99 20.62 -0.73 0.78
C GLU A 99 21.54 -1.94 0.89
N GLY A 100 20.97 -3.08 0.97
CA GLY A 100 21.66 -4.32 1.17
C GLY A 100 22.73 -4.68 0.24
#